data_4c6924f7d5090d06cc7c5755f75978f6
#
_entry.id   4c6924f7d5090d06cc7c5755f75978f6
#
_cell.length_a   1.000
_cell.length_b   1.000
_cell.length_c   1.000
_cell.angle_alpha   90.00
_cell.angle_beta   90.00
_cell.angle_gamma   90.00
#
_symmetry.space_group_name_H-M   'P 1'
#
loop_
_entity.id
_entity.type
_entity.pdbx_description
1 polymer ?
#
loop_
_entity_poly.entity_id
_entity_poly.type
_entity_poly.pdbx_seq_one_letter_code
_entity_poly.pdbx_strand_id
1 'polypeptide(L)'
;MAMTLSADEKARFLTGLRTDPDFLEEVRREVLTRELLSLPEAFTRLVGLVGIIEADLRQLIVRVDDLTKRVDELTKRVDDLTKRMDELTKRMDELTKRMDELTKRVDKGFRKLDPIRGFSYEWKWRDDACSYLGTCGFRKVRFIAKADLADLLDEALNAGRCDELTRNQLLRLDAVHSAVRTSDQVRVYVAAEVSAQVDDNDIERARDRARALEQTTGVPVVGVVVGAVLGVHARHNAESAGLIAIEPDEWAAAEAA
;
A
#
# COMPACT_ATOMS: atom_id res chain seq x y z
N MET A 1 65.18 -24.72 -85.41
CA MET A 1 64.72 -25.72 -86.40
C MET A 1 63.63 -26.58 -85.70
N ALA A 2 62.36 -26.44 -86.12
CA ALA A 2 61.31 -27.26 -85.49
C ALA A 2 61.40 -28.66 -86.19
N MET A 3 61.67 -29.64 -85.40
CA MET A 3 61.60 -31.03 -85.81
C MET A 3 60.14 -31.43 -86.00
N THR A 4 59.79 -31.63 -87.27
CA THR A 4 58.43 -32.10 -87.60
C THR A 4 58.53 -33.62 -87.80
N LEU A 5 57.77 -34.35 -86.96
CA LEU A 5 57.63 -35.81 -87.11
C LEU A 5 56.99 -36.21 -88.46
N SER A 6 57.55 -37.19 -89.11
CA SER A 6 56.98 -37.78 -90.34
C SER A 6 55.66 -38.52 -90.04
N ALA A 7 54.84 -38.77 -91.11
CA ALA A 7 53.57 -39.46 -90.94
C ALA A 7 53.72 -40.83 -90.25
N ASP A 8 54.79 -41.56 -90.56
CA ASP A 8 55.06 -42.89 -90.08
C ASP A 8 55.54 -42.87 -88.58
N GLU A 9 56.34 -41.87 -88.22
CA GLU A 9 56.74 -41.66 -86.83
C GLU A 9 55.57 -41.29 -85.94
N LYS A 10 54.65 -40.42 -86.43
CA LYS A 10 53.37 -40.10 -85.77
C LYS A 10 52.51 -41.36 -85.55
N ALA A 11 52.38 -42.19 -86.59
CA ALA A 11 51.61 -43.45 -86.51
C ALA A 11 52.20 -44.45 -85.46
N ARG A 12 53.55 -44.65 -85.43
CA ARG A 12 54.21 -45.44 -84.46
C ARG A 12 54.05 -44.86 -83.04
N PHE A 13 54.19 -43.54 -82.83
CA PHE A 13 54.02 -42.88 -81.54
C PHE A 13 52.61 -43.10 -81.04
N LEU A 14 51.58 -42.90 -81.88
CA LEU A 14 50.17 -43.11 -81.51
C LEU A 14 49.87 -44.59 -81.20
N THR A 15 50.50 -45.52 -81.92
CA THR A 15 50.33 -46.97 -81.69
C THR A 15 50.99 -47.35 -80.34
N GLY A 16 52.19 -46.83 -80.05
CA GLY A 16 52.86 -47.04 -78.76
C GLY A 16 52.02 -46.53 -77.61
N LEU A 17 51.43 -45.31 -77.71
CA LEU A 17 50.53 -44.76 -76.67
C LEU A 17 49.29 -45.61 -76.39
N ARG A 18 48.85 -46.43 -77.38
CA ARG A 18 47.64 -47.31 -77.30
C ARG A 18 47.94 -48.69 -76.83
N THR A 19 49.13 -49.19 -77.08
CA THR A 19 49.46 -50.60 -76.87
C THR A 19 50.48 -50.84 -75.77
N ASP A 20 51.27 -49.87 -75.35
CA ASP A 20 52.29 -49.94 -74.35
C ASP A 20 51.95 -49.00 -73.16
N PRO A 21 51.45 -49.56 -72.06
CA PRO A 21 51.09 -48.79 -70.86
C PRO A 21 52.30 -48.06 -70.25
N ASP A 22 53.51 -48.66 -70.29
CA ASP A 22 54.71 -48.03 -69.71
C ASP A 22 55.12 -46.79 -70.52
N PHE A 23 55.08 -46.91 -71.84
CA PHE A 23 55.33 -45.78 -72.76
C PHE A 23 54.26 -44.63 -72.59
N LEU A 24 53.01 -45.00 -72.41
CA LEU A 24 51.94 -44.03 -72.10
C LEU A 24 52.23 -43.27 -70.80
N GLU A 25 52.66 -43.93 -69.75
CA GLU A 25 52.98 -43.30 -68.48
C GLU A 25 54.26 -42.45 -68.59
N GLU A 26 55.25 -42.81 -69.35
CA GLU A 26 56.44 -42.00 -69.62
C GLU A 26 56.10 -40.71 -70.37
N VAL A 27 55.29 -40.77 -71.41
CA VAL A 27 54.82 -39.65 -72.16
C VAL A 27 53.91 -38.76 -71.30
N ARG A 28 53.04 -39.33 -70.48
CA ARG A 28 52.26 -38.61 -69.50
C ARG A 28 53.12 -37.78 -68.54
N ARG A 29 54.20 -38.38 -68.05
CA ARG A 29 55.11 -37.75 -67.07
C ARG A 29 55.88 -36.60 -67.72
N GLU A 30 56.20 -36.68 -69.01
CA GLU A 30 56.98 -35.66 -69.76
C GLU A 30 56.04 -34.50 -70.25
N VAL A 31 54.79 -34.82 -70.60
CA VAL A 31 53.83 -33.81 -71.21
C VAL A 31 52.97 -33.16 -70.19
N LEU A 32 52.57 -33.87 -69.13
CA LEU A 32 51.73 -33.32 -68.07
C LEU A 32 52.55 -32.74 -66.92
N THR A 33 52.27 -31.52 -66.57
CA THR A 33 52.83 -30.93 -65.33
C THR A 33 52.41 -31.72 -64.11
N ARG A 34 53.23 -31.72 -63.02
CA ARG A 34 52.96 -32.43 -61.78
C ARG A 34 51.59 -32.05 -61.21
N GLU A 35 51.16 -30.83 -61.44
CA GLU A 35 49.84 -30.28 -60.99
C GLU A 35 48.68 -30.95 -61.74
N LEU A 36 48.82 -31.20 -63.09
CA LEU A 36 47.81 -31.92 -63.90
C LEU A 36 47.72 -33.41 -63.52
N LEU A 37 48.80 -34.02 -63.16
CA LEU A 37 48.85 -35.43 -62.71
C LEU A 37 48.15 -35.58 -61.32
N SER A 38 48.23 -34.59 -60.45
CA SER A 38 47.56 -34.59 -59.14
C SER A 38 46.06 -34.15 -59.17
N LEU A 39 45.57 -33.65 -60.33
CA LEU A 39 44.21 -33.17 -60.48
C LEU A 39 43.11 -34.20 -60.16
N PRO A 40 43.23 -35.49 -60.54
CA PRO A 40 42.22 -36.52 -60.21
C PRO A 40 42.10 -36.77 -58.72
N GLU A 41 43.24 -36.76 -57.99
CA GLU A 41 43.25 -36.92 -56.53
C GLU A 41 42.66 -35.69 -55.82
N ALA A 42 42.97 -34.49 -56.33
CA ALA A 42 42.40 -33.25 -55.80
C ALA A 42 40.87 -33.21 -56.02
N PHE A 43 40.45 -33.65 -57.21
CA PHE A 43 39.03 -33.74 -57.53
C PHE A 43 38.30 -34.79 -56.64
N THR A 44 38.87 -35.94 -56.44
CA THR A 44 38.32 -36.98 -55.54
C THR A 44 38.19 -36.46 -54.09
N ARG A 45 39.18 -35.73 -53.61
CA ARG A 45 39.11 -35.07 -52.27
C ARG A 45 38.03 -34.04 -52.23
N LEU A 46 37.87 -33.20 -53.26
CA LEU A 46 36.83 -32.19 -53.34
C LEU A 46 35.44 -32.81 -53.32
N VAL A 47 35.21 -33.88 -54.12
CA VAL A 47 33.92 -34.61 -54.12
C VAL A 47 33.64 -35.20 -52.74
N GLY A 48 34.65 -35.75 -52.04
CA GLY A 48 34.51 -36.24 -50.68
C GLY A 48 34.10 -35.13 -49.67
N LEU A 49 34.74 -33.97 -49.76
CA LEU A 49 34.40 -32.80 -48.93
C LEU A 49 32.98 -32.28 -49.20
N VAL A 50 32.56 -32.21 -50.46
CA VAL A 50 31.20 -31.83 -50.84
C VAL A 50 30.16 -32.79 -50.24
N GLY A 51 30.44 -34.09 -50.27
CA GLY A 51 29.58 -35.13 -49.66
C GLY A 51 29.45 -34.97 -48.12
N ILE A 52 30.53 -34.62 -47.46
CA ILE A 52 30.50 -34.34 -45.99
C ILE A 52 29.67 -33.08 -45.71
N ILE A 53 29.89 -31.98 -46.46
CA ILE A 53 29.15 -30.75 -46.31
C ILE A 53 27.67 -30.99 -46.53
N GLU A 54 27.31 -31.79 -47.54
CA GLU A 54 25.91 -32.10 -47.85
C GLU A 54 25.25 -32.89 -46.71
N ALA A 55 25.96 -33.84 -46.09
CA ALA A 55 25.48 -34.59 -44.91
C ALA A 55 25.27 -33.67 -43.72
N ASP A 56 26.23 -32.78 -43.45
CA ASP A 56 26.14 -31.80 -42.34
C ASP A 56 24.99 -30.83 -42.53
N LEU A 57 24.79 -30.34 -43.77
CA LEU A 57 23.65 -29.46 -44.09
C LEU A 57 22.30 -30.14 -43.86
N ARG A 58 22.16 -31.43 -44.26
CA ARG A 58 20.93 -32.19 -43.98
C ARG A 58 20.68 -32.34 -42.51
N GLN A 59 21.72 -32.57 -41.70
CA GLN A 59 21.60 -32.67 -40.25
C GLN A 59 21.23 -31.34 -39.63
N LEU A 60 21.79 -30.23 -40.10
CA LEU A 60 21.43 -28.88 -39.66
C LEU A 60 19.96 -28.54 -39.96
N ILE A 61 19.46 -28.89 -41.17
CA ILE A 61 18.06 -28.69 -41.51
C ILE A 61 17.14 -29.39 -40.51
N VAL A 62 17.40 -30.66 -40.20
CA VAL A 62 16.61 -31.42 -39.23
C VAL A 62 16.63 -30.74 -37.84
N ARG A 63 17.78 -30.24 -37.39
CA ARG A 63 17.89 -29.53 -36.10
C ARG A 63 17.14 -28.21 -36.09
N VAL A 64 17.18 -27.48 -37.21
CA VAL A 64 16.44 -26.23 -37.35
C VAL A 64 14.94 -26.49 -37.29
N ASP A 65 14.44 -27.50 -37.98
CA ASP A 65 13.03 -27.90 -37.93
C ASP A 65 12.57 -28.28 -36.52
N ASP A 66 13.39 -29.05 -35.78
CA ASP A 66 13.08 -29.38 -34.38
C ASP A 66 13.09 -28.17 -33.47
N LEU A 67 14.05 -27.26 -33.64
CA LEU A 67 14.08 -25.99 -32.89
C LEU A 67 12.85 -25.14 -33.21
N THR A 68 12.46 -25.04 -34.46
CA THR A 68 11.26 -24.28 -34.88
C THR A 68 10.01 -24.81 -34.19
N LYS A 69 9.81 -26.15 -34.17
CA LYS A 69 8.68 -26.77 -33.46
C LYS A 69 8.68 -26.45 -31.96
N ARG A 70 9.86 -26.51 -31.32
CA ARG A 70 9.99 -26.16 -29.89
C ARG A 70 9.69 -24.70 -29.62
N VAL A 71 10.10 -23.78 -30.50
CA VAL A 71 9.77 -22.35 -30.40
C VAL A 71 8.26 -22.15 -30.51
N ASP A 72 7.59 -22.82 -31.46
CA ASP A 72 6.13 -22.75 -31.63
C ASP A 72 5.38 -23.24 -30.37
N GLU A 73 5.85 -24.34 -29.77
CA GLU A 73 5.28 -24.85 -28.51
C GLU A 73 5.47 -23.88 -27.36
N LEU A 74 6.68 -23.30 -27.24
CA LEU A 74 6.97 -22.31 -26.21
C LEU A 74 6.11 -21.05 -26.40
N THR A 75 5.94 -20.59 -27.63
CA THR A 75 5.07 -19.43 -27.95
C THR A 75 3.64 -19.69 -27.50
N LYS A 76 3.06 -20.86 -27.79
CA LYS A 76 1.72 -21.22 -27.32
C LYS A 76 1.63 -21.24 -25.78
N ARG A 77 2.65 -21.75 -25.11
CA ARG A 77 2.67 -21.73 -23.62
C ARG A 77 2.75 -20.33 -23.05
N VAL A 78 3.52 -19.43 -23.68
CA VAL A 78 3.59 -18.02 -23.30
C VAL A 78 2.24 -17.35 -23.47
N ASP A 79 1.55 -17.59 -24.59
CA ASP A 79 0.20 -17.05 -24.84
C ASP A 79 -0.81 -17.50 -23.79
N ASP A 80 -0.78 -18.78 -23.40
CA ASP A 80 -1.65 -19.31 -22.34
C ASP A 80 -1.34 -18.71 -20.97
N LEU A 81 -0.06 -18.53 -20.65
CA LEU A 81 0.35 -17.87 -19.40
C LEU A 81 -0.09 -16.41 -19.38
N THR A 82 0.02 -15.71 -20.50
CA THR A 82 -0.43 -14.31 -20.63
C THR A 82 -1.93 -14.20 -20.38
N LYS A 83 -2.75 -15.09 -20.97
CA LYS A 83 -4.20 -15.12 -20.70
C LYS A 83 -4.53 -15.35 -19.22
N ARG A 84 -3.84 -16.30 -18.58
CA ARG A 84 -4.03 -16.56 -17.14
C ARG A 84 -3.64 -15.35 -16.28
N MET A 85 -2.58 -14.65 -16.67
CA MET A 85 -2.14 -13.45 -15.98
C MET A 85 -3.17 -12.32 -16.09
N ASP A 86 -3.78 -12.13 -17.27
CA ASP A 86 -4.87 -11.17 -17.49
C ASP A 86 -6.11 -11.52 -16.62
N GLU A 87 -6.46 -12.80 -16.52
CA GLU A 87 -7.55 -13.25 -15.66
C GLU A 87 -7.27 -12.99 -14.17
N LEU A 88 -6.03 -13.27 -13.71
CA LEU A 88 -5.63 -12.99 -12.34
C LEU A 88 -5.65 -11.49 -12.04
N THR A 89 -5.19 -10.67 -12.97
CA THR A 89 -5.25 -9.20 -12.84
C THR A 89 -6.68 -8.72 -12.67
N LYS A 90 -7.61 -9.21 -13.49
CA LYS A 90 -9.04 -8.86 -13.35
C LYS A 90 -9.61 -9.27 -11.99
N ARG A 91 -9.28 -10.47 -11.51
CA ARG A 91 -9.73 -10.92 -10.17
C ARG A 91 -9.15 -10.06 -9.05
N MET A 92 -7.90 -9.63 -9.20
CA MET A 92 -7.26 -8.74 -8.23
C MET A 92 -7.92 -7.37 -8.19
N ASP A 93 -8.29 -6.80 -9.35
CA ASP A 93 -9.03 -5.55 -9.44
C ASP A 93 -10.43 -5.66 -8.78
N GLU A 94 -11.11 -6.79 -8.99
CA GLU A 94 -12.41 -7.05 -8.33
C GLU A 94 -12.27 -7.17 -6.81
N LEU A 95 -11.24 -7.87 -6.33
CA LEU A 95 -10.98 -7.99 -4.89
C LEU A 95 -10.64 -6.64 -4.27
N THR A 96 -9.84 -5.82 -4.94
CA THR A 96 -9.52 -4.47 -4.50
C THR A 96 -10.79 -3.61 -4.36
N LYS A 97 -11.67 -3.64 -5.35
CA LYS A 97 -12.97 -2.93 -5.27
C LYS A 97 -13.82 -3.40 -4.09
N ARG A 98 -13.92 -4.71 -3.87
CA ARG A 98 -14.66 -5.26 -2.72
C ARG A 98 -14.05 -4.86 -1.39
N MET A 99 -12.72 -4.79 -1.31
CA MET A 99 -12.00 -4.34 -0.12
C MET A 99 -12.27 -2.88 0.18
N ASP A 100 -12.27 -2.01 -0.85
CA ASP A 100 -12.63 -0.60 -0.71
C ASP A 100 -14.08 -0.40 -0.25
N GLU A 101 -15.02 -1.20 -0.79
CA GLU A 101 -16.41 -1.16 -0.36
C GLU A 101 -16.58 -1.62 1.09
N LEU A 102 -15.86 -2.68 1.48
CA LEU A 102 -15.86 -3.18 2.86
C LEU A 102 -15.29 -2.14 3.81
N THR A 103 -14.16 -1.51 3.48
CA THR A 103 -13.56 -0.44 4.27
C THR A 103 -14.55 0.71 4.48
N LYS A 104 -15.21 1.18 3.41
CA LYS A 104 -16.24 2.22 3.51
C LYS A 104 -17.42 1.81 4.40
N ARG A 105 -17.81 0.53 4.37
CA ARG A 105 -18.88 0.01 5.24
C ARG A 105 -18.45 -0.05 6.69
N VAL A 106 -17.22 -0.46 6.96
CA VAL A 106 -16.61 -0.49 8.30
C VAL A 106 -16.52 0.92 8.87
N ASP A 107 -15.98 1.89 8.11
CA ASP A 107 -15.89 3.28 8.52
C ASP A 107 -17.28 3.88 8.83
N LYS A 108 -18.25 3.58 7.97
CA LYS A 108 -19.64 4.00 8.23
C LYS A 108 -20.22 3.33 9.48
N GLY A 109 -19.83 2.10 9.77
CA GLY A 109 -20.19 1.40 11.00
C GLY A 109 -19.62 2.08 12.23
N PHE A 110 -18.33 2.39 12.22
CA PHE A 110 -17.66 3.10 13.32
C PHE A 110 -18.27 4.49 13.57
N ARG A 111 -18.48 5.29 12.51
CA ARG A 111 -19.15 6.61 12.66
C ARG A 111 -20.55 6.54 13.28
N LYS A 112 -21.25 5.40 13.15
CA LYS A 112 -22.55 5.21 13.82
C LYS A 112 -22.39 4.86 15.30
N LEU A 113 -21.25 4.30 15.69
CA LEU A 113 -20.97 3.96 17.09
C LEU A 113 -20.41 5.16 17.87
N ASP A 114 -19.79 6.14 17.21
CA ASP A 114 -19.21 7.31 17.86
C ASP A 114 -20.19 8.04 18.79
N PRO A 115 -21.46 8.33 18.42
CA PRO A 115 -22.42 8.95 19.33
C PRO A 115 -22.75 8.07 20.55
N ILE A 116 -22.78 6.74 20.37
CA ILE A 116 -23.06 5.80 21.47
C ILE A 116 -21.90 5.79 22.46
N ARG A 117 -20.66 5.84 21.96
CA ARG A 117 -19.45 5.93 22.78
C ARG A 117 -19.43 7.22 23.57
N GLY A 118 -19.70 8.37 22.93
CA GLY A 118 -19.79 9.66 23.61
C GLY A 118 -20.81 9.62 24.76
N PHE A 119 -22.03 9.14 24.50
CA PHE A 119 -23.06 8.98 25.52
C PHE A 119 -22.63 8.04 26.66
N SER A 120 -21.92 6.96 26.37
CA SER A 120 -21.39 6.05 27.39
C SER A 120 -20.40 6.74 28.33
N TYR A 121 -19.51 7.59 27.78
CA TYR A 121 -18.54 8.35 28.59
C TYR A 121 -19.19 9.45 29.40
N GLU A 122 -20.18 10.15 28.85
CA GLU A 122 -20.97 11.12 29.62
C GLU A 122 -21.66 10.47 30.82
N TRP A 123 -22.20 9.27 30.65
CA TRP A 123 -22.85 8.55 31.75
C TRP A 123 -21.84 8.10 32.80
N LYS A 124 -20.76 7.46 32.40
CA LYS A 124 -19.67 7.09 33.31
C LYS A 124 -19.16 8.28 34.09
N TRP A 125 -18.95 9.43 33.42
CA TRP A 125 -18.53 10.64 34.08
C TRP A 125 -19.51 11.10 35.16
N ARG A 126 -20.82 11.03 34.90
CA ARG A 126 -21.84 11.42 35.91
C ARG A 126 -21.77 10.58 37.20
N ASP A 127 -21.48 9.28 37.04
CA ASP A 127 -21.39 8.36 38.18
C ASP A 127 -20.05 8.50 38.90
N ASP A 128 -18.94 8.68 38.20
CA ASP A 128 -17.59 8.63 38.73
C ASP A 128 -16.97 10.00 39.02
N ALA A 129 -17.61 11.09 38.61
CA ALA A 129 -17.08 12.45 38.79
C ALA A 129 -16.68 12.79 40.24
N CYS A 130 -17.40 12.22 41.23
CA CYS A 130 -17.07 12.42 42.65
C CYS A 130 -15.66 11.93 42.99
N SER A 131 -15.23 10.81 42.40
CA SER A 131 -13.91 10.23 42.61
C SER A 131 -12.83 11.13 42.02
N TYR A 132 -12.95 11.43 40.70
CA TYR A 132 -11.96 12.21 39.98
C TYR A 132 -11.84 13.65 40.45
N LEU A 133 -12.99 14.32 40.68
CA LEU A 133 -12.98 15.68 41.23
C LEU A 133 -12.48 15.73 42.67
N GLY A 134 -12.65 14.63 43.44
CA GLY A 134 -12.07 14.48 44.76
C GLY A 134 -10.56 14.58 44.76
N THR A 135 -9.87 13.98 43.79
CA THR A 135 -8.41 14.08 43.61
C THR A 135 -7.97 15.47 43.17
N CYS A 136 -8.84 16.21 42.45
CA CYS A 136 -8.60 17.58 42.02
C CYS A 136 -8.87 18.64 43.09
N GLY A 137 -9.16 18.24 44.35
CA GLY A 137 -9.36 19.17 45.45
C GLY A 137 -10.80 19.69 45.63
N PHE A 138 -11.79 18.91 45.17
CA PHE A 138 -13.22 19.23 45.38
C PHE A 138 -13.86 18.21 46.32
N ARG A 139 -14.83 18.67 47.12
CA ARG A 139 -15.64 17.83 48.00
C ARG A 139 -17.11 18.16 47.86
N LYS A 140 -17.95 17.27 48.40
CA LYS A 140 -19.43 17.40 48.29
C LYS A 140 -19.91 17.55 46.85
N VAL A 141 -19.25 16.84 45.95
CA VAL A 141 -19.58 16.84 44.52
C VAL A 141 -20.97 16.23 44.36
N ARG A 142 -21.85 16.96 43.68
CA ARG A 142 -23.23 16.50 43.34
C ARG A 142 -23.55 16.84 41.94
N PHE A 143 -23.99 15.87 41.16
CA PHE A 143 -24.50 16.08 39.82
C PHE A 143 -25.75 16.95 39.84
N ILE A 144 -25.85 17.91 38.95
CA ILE A 144 -27.03 18.74 38.74
C ILE A 144 -27.78 18.14 37.53
N ALA A 145 -29.00 17.67 37.78
CA ALA A 145 -29.83 17.12 36.69
C ALA A 145 -30.18 18.22 35.66
N LYS A 146 -30.39 17.81 34.43
CA LYS A 146 -30.71 18.79 33.35
C LYS A 146 -31.96 19.59 33.63
N ALA A 147 -32.94 19.04 34.36
CA ALA A 147 -34.11 19.78 34.78
C ALA A 147 -33.75 20.89 35.77
N ASP A 148 -32.96 20.57 36.83
CA ASP A 148 -32.52 21.55 37.79
C ASP A 148 -31.65 22.67 37.19
N LEU A 149 -30.78 22.27 36.22
CA LEU A 149 -29.99 23.23 35.46
C LEU A 149 -30.90 24.15 34.60
N ALA A 150 -31.93 23.59 33.97
CA ALA A 150 -32.87 24.39 33.18
C ALA A 150 -33.62 25.42 34.04
N ASP A 151 -34.12 25.01 35.22
CA ASP A 151 -34.78 25.90 36.17
C ASP A 151 -33.87 27.05 36.60
N LEU A 152 -32.59 26.73 36.92
CA LEU A 152 -31.59 27.72 37.31
C LEU A 152 -31.28 28.71 36.17
N LEU A 153 -31.23 28.24 34.93
CA LEU A 153 -30.99 29.08 33.75
C LEU A 153 -32.22 29.89 33.39
N ASP A 154 -33.44 29.38 33.58
CA ASP A 154 -34.69 30.10 33.38
C ASP A 154 -34.86 31.25 34.38
N GLU A 155 -34.48 31.04 35.64
CA GLU A 155 -34.40 32.11 36.63
C GLU A 155 -33.39 33.19 36.23
N ALA A 156 -32.26 32.82 35.69
CA ALA A 156 -31.23 33.73 35.22
C ALA A 156 -31.69 34.53 33.97
N LEU A 157 -32.39 33.86 33.04
CA LEU A 157 -32.97 34.47 31.86
C LEU A 157 -34.06 35.53 32.25
N ASN A 158 -34.94 35.15 33.16
CA ASN A 158 -35.99 36.04 33.67
C ASN A 158 -35.41 37.27 34.43
N ALA A 159 -34.24 37.07 35.06
CA ALA A 159 -33.50 38.14 35.73
C ALA A 159 -32.63 38.98 34.78
N GLY A 160 -32.62 38.68 33.47
CA GLY A 160 -31.82 39.40 32.47
C GLY A 160 -30.30 39.12 32.58
N ARG A 161 -29.87 38.04 33.26
CA ARG A 161 -28.47 37.68 33.42
C ARG A 161 -27.89 36.87 32.26
N CYS A 162 -28.73 36.32 31.39
CA CYS A 162 -28.35 35.69 30.13
C CYS A 162 -29.46 35.90 29.08
N ASP A 163 -29.15 35.61 27.84
CA ASP A 163 -30.08 35.52 26.75
C ASP A 163 -30.48 34.07 26.42
N GLU A 164 -31.47 33.89 25.54
CA GLU A 164 -31.93 32.56 25.11
C GLU A 164 -30.87 31.74 24.43
N LEU A 165 -29.96 32.40 23.68
CA LEU A 165 -28.87 31.72 23.00
C LEU A 165 -27.90 31.10 23.99
N THR A 166 -27.47 31.88 24.98
CA THR A 166 -26.59 31.47 26.07
C THR A 166 -27.23 30.33 26.89
N ARG A 167 -28.51 30.49 27.28
CA ARG A 167 -29.28 29.44 27.95
C ARG A 167 -29.21 28.10 27.17
N ASN A 168 -29.53 28.15 25.88
CA ASN A 168 -29.53 26.95 25.04
C ASN A 168 -28.14 26.35 24.86
N GLN A 169 -27.08 27.15 24.84
CA GLN A 169 -25.71 26.68 24.82
C GLN A 169 -25.30 25.97 26.14
N LEU A 170 -25.72 26.51 27.27
CA LEU A 170 -25.43 25.95 28.60
C LEU A 170 -26.19 24.65 28.84
N LEU A 171 -27.41 24.49 28.32
CA LEU A 171 -28.14 23.22 28.36
C LEU A 171 -27.48 22.09 27.53
N ARG A 172 -26.52 22.40 26.67
CA ARG A 172 -25.76 21.42 25.92
C ARG A 172 -24.47 20.95 26.62
N LEU A 173 -24.19 21.44 27.83
CA LEU A 173 -23.13 20.91 28.67
C LEU A 173 -23.38 19.43 28.94
N ASP A 174 -22.34 18.60 28.85
CA ASP A 174 -22.46 17.16 29.07
C ASP A 174 -22.74 16.83 30.53
N ALA A 175 -22.10 17.55 31.44
CA ALA A 175 -22.40 17.48 32.87
C ALA A 175 -22.09 18.78 33.61
N VAL A 176 -22.94 19.08 34.61
CA VAL A 176 -22.67 20.13 35.56
C VAL A 176 -22.75 19.53 36.98
N HIS A 177 -21.80 19.89 37.83
CA HIS A 177 -21.77 19.45 39.22
C HIS A 177 -21.69 20.68 40.12
N SER A 178 -22.34 20.62 41.27
CA SER A 178 -22.02 21.51 42.38
C SER A 178 -20.95 20.86 43.26
N ALA A 179 -19.99 21.65 43.71
CA ALA A 179 -18.91 21.17 44.58
C ALA A 179 -18.45 22.24 45.58
N VAL A 180 -17.65 21.86 46.55
CA VAL A 180 -16.94 22.77 47.43
C VAL A 180 -15.46 22.63 47.18
N ARG A 181 -14.80 23.69 46.80
CA ARG A 181 -13.34 23.71 46.62
C ARG A 181 -12.65 23.67 47.99
N THR A 182 -11.71 22.74 48.19
CA THR A 182 -11.12 22.47 49.49
C THR A 182 -10.15 23.56 49.97
N SER A 183 -9.54 24.30 49.04
CA SER A 183 -8.52 25.31 49.33
C SER A 183 -9.11 26.55 50.09
N ASP A 184 -10.32 26.92 49.75
CA ASP A 184 -10.98 28.16 50.25
C ASP A 184 -12.40 27.94 50.78
N GLN A 185 -12.89 26.70 50.76
CA GLN A 185 -14.25 26.30 51.14
C GLN A 185 -15.37 27.01 50.38
N VAL A 186 -15.06 27.52 49.18
CA VAL A 186 -16.03 28.19 48.32
C VAL A 186 -16.85 27.15 47.56
N ARG A 187 -18.16 27.38 47.50
CA ARG A 187 -19.05 26.61 46.60
C ARG A 187 -18.80 27.02 45.17
N VAL A 188 -18.61 26.02 44.32
CA VAL A 188 -18.35 26.20 42.88
C VAL A 188 -19.27 25.33 42.06
N TYR A 189 -19.47 25.67 40.79
CA TYR A 189 -19.95 24.74 39.78
C TYR A 189 -18.76 24.18 39.01
N VAL A 190 -18.89 22.94 38.57
CA VAL A 190 -17.94 22.25 37.69
C VAL A 190 -18.68 21.97 36.39
N ALA A 191 -18.26 22.62 35.32
CA ALA A 191 -18.83 22.44 33.97
C ALA A 191 -17.89 21.48 33.20
N ALA A 192 -18.38 20.31 32.85
CA ALA A 192 -17.61 19.29 32.17
C ALA A 192 -18.06 19.09 30.70
N GLU A 193 -17.08 19.04 29.81
CA GLU A 193 -17.20 18.51 28.45
C GLU A 193 -16.53 17.15 28.42
N VAL A 194 -17.21 16.14 27.89
CA VAL A 194 -16.81 14.74 27.89
C VAL A 194 -16.69 14.25 26.45
N SER A 195 -15.54 13.71 26.09
CA SER A 195 -15.27 13.24 24.74
C SER A 195 -14.54 11.91 24.75
N ALA A 196 -14.68 11.10 23.72
CA ALA A 196 -13.82 9.91 23.55
C ALA A 196 -12.36 10.33 23.33
N GLN A 197 -12.13 11.35 22.52
CA GLN A 197 -10.82 11.96 22.29
C GLN A 197 -10.98 13.47 22.37
N VAL A 198 -10.26 14.12 23.28
CA VAL A 198 -10.31 15.57 23.45
C VAL A 198 -9.53 16.26 22.35
N ASP A 199 -10.21 17.19 21.67
CA ASP A 199 -9.62 18.07 20.66
C ASP A 199 -9.66 19.56 21.09
N ASP A 200 -9.08 20.45 20.26
CA ASP A 200 -9.04 21.89 20.57
C ASP A 200 -10.45 22.52 20.61
N ASN A 201 -11.42 22.00 19.84
CA ASN A 201 -12.80 22.48 19.86
C ASN A 201 -13.48 22.12 21.21
N ASP A 202 -13.17 20.94 21.77
CA ASP A 202 -13.68 20.53 23.07
C ASP A 202 -13.15 21.48 24.17
N ILE A 203 -11.87 21.83 24.09
CA ILE A 203 -11.23 22.77 25.02
C ILE A 203 -11.84 24.16 24.93
N GLU A 204 -12.05 24.68 23.70
CA GLU A 204 -12.70 25.97 23.50
C GLU A 204 -14.14 25.98 24.03
N ARG A 205 -14.92 24.92 23.73
CA ARG A 205 -16.27 24.77 24.25
C ARG A 205 -16.34 24.71 25.76
N ALA A 206 -15.47 23.91 26.38
CA ALA A 206 -15.41 23.80 27.84
C ALA A 206 -15.10 25.14 28.50
N ARG A 207 -14.11 25.87 27.98
CA ARG A 207 -13.75 27.20 28.47
C ARG A 207 -14.89 28.21 28.35
N ASP A 208 -15.47 28.31 27.15
CA ASP A 208 -16.47 29.32 26.86
C ASP A 208 -17.78 29.04 27.61
N ARG A 209 -18.19 27.77 27.72
CA ARG A 209 -19.38 27.37 28.49
C ARG A 209 -19.17 27.54 30.01
N ALA A 210 -17.96 27.23 30.51
CA ALA A 210 -17.67 27.48 31.93
C ALA A 210 -17.78 28.98 32.27
N ARG A 211 -17.21 29.88 31.45
CA ARG A 211 -17.32 31.32 31.62
C ARG A 211 -18.77 31.84 31.50
N ALA A 212 -19.49 31.30 30.53
CA ALA A 212 -20.91 31.70 30.37
C ALA A 212 -21.76 31.27 31.56
N LEU A 213 -21.52 30.06 32.10
CA LEU A 213 -22.23 29.58 33.29
C LEU A 213 -21.90 30.41 34.53
N GLU A 214 -20.62 30.81 34.72
CA GLU A 214 -20.22 31.71 35.81
C GLU A 214 -20.91 33.07 35.73
N GLN A 215 -20.93 33.70 34.55
CA GLN A 215 -21.58 34.95 34.30
C GLN A 215 -23.10 34.89 34.52
N THR A 216 -23.72 33.78 34.12
CA THR A 216 -25.16 33.55 34.23
C THR A 216 -25.59 33.32 35.69
N THR A 217 -24.81 32.55 36.46
CA THR A 217 -25.17 32.12 37.79
C THR A 217 -24.62 33.04 38.89
N GLY A 218 -23.54 33.77 38.63
CA GLY A 218 -22.78 34.50 39.61
C GLY A 218 -22.01 33.64 40.62
N VAL A 219 -21.95 32.36 40.38
CA VAL A 219 -21.19 31.38 41.21
C VAL A 219 -19.91 31.03 40.46
N PRO A 220 -18.73 30.95 41.11
CA PRO A 220 -17.51 30.55 40.46
C PRO A 220 -17.65 29.22 39.78
N VAL A 221 -17.13 29.11 38.55
CA VAL A 221 -17.22 27.90 37.72
C VAL A 221 -15.81 27.39 37.39
N VAL A 222 -15.60 26.10 37.53
CA VAL A 222 -14.40 25.40 37.08
C VAL A 222 -14.74 24.59 35.85
N GLY A 223 -14.09 24.91 34.75
CA GLY A 223 -14.23 24.13 33.52
C GLY A 223 -13.36 22.88 33.57
N VAL A 224 -13.91 21.78 33.07
CA VAL A 224 -13.24 20.48 33.00
C VAL A 224 -13.40 19.87 31.65
N VAL A 225 -12.34 19.33 31.08
CA VAL A 225 -12.39 18.45 29.92
C VAL A 225 -12.05 17.03 30.34
N VAL A 226 -12.85 16.08 29.91
CA VAL A 226 -12.71 14.68 30.26
C VAL A 226 -12.64 13.84 28.99
N GLY A 227 -11.62 13.03 28.85
CA GLY A 227 -11.47 12.18 27.66
C GLY A 227 -10.92 10.81 27.98
N ALA A 228 -11.36 9.80 27.22
CA ALA A 228 -10.73 8.49 27.27
C ALA A 228 -9.32 8.52 26.67
N VAL A 229 -9.08 9.42 25.71
CA VAL A 229 -7.75 9.73 25.17
C VAL A 229 -7.51 11.23 25.28
N LEU A 230 -6.49 11.60 26.03
CA LEU A 230 -6.06 12.98 26.22
C LEU A 230 -4.58 13.12 25.86
N GLY A 231 -4.29 13.46 24.62
CA GLY A 231 -2.92 13.66 24.16
C GLY A 231 -2.18 14.75 24.93
N VAL A 232 -0.86 14.66 25.01
CA VAL A 232 0.00 15.62 25.73
C VAL A 232 -0.26 17.07 25.31
N HIS A 233 -0.49 17.30 24.02
CA HIS A 233 -0.78 18.62 23.48
C HIS A 233 -2.14 19.15 23.96
N ALA A 234 -3.19 18.33 23.89
CA ALA A 234 -4.52 18.69 24.37
C ALA A 234 -4.53 18.96 25.89
N ARG A 235 -3.81 18.19 26.69
CA ARG A 235 -3.63 18.43 28.11
C ARG A 235 -3.01 19.81 28.37
N HIS A 236 -1.91 20.12 27.71
CA HIS A 236 -1.22 21.40 27.83
C HIS A 236 -2.13 22.58 27.42
N ASN A 237 -2.87 22.44 26.33
CA ASN A 237 -3.80 23.47 25.86
C ASN A 237 -4.95 23.70 26.84
N ALA A 238 -5.51 22.62 27.40
CA ALA A 238 -6.56 22.71 28.42
C ALA A 238 -6.06 23.42 29.68
N GLU A 239 -4.89 23.06 30.22
CA GLU A 239 -4.29 23.71 31.35
C GLU A 239 -3.98 25.19 31.09
N SER A 240 -3.47 25.52 29.90
CA SER A 240 -3.22 26.89 29.47
C SER A 240 -4.50 27.70 29.35
N ALA A 241 -5.62 27.07 29.03
CA ALA A 241 -6.96 27.69 28.97
C ALA A 241 -7.60 27.83 30.37
N GLY A 242 -6.94 27.37 31.45
CA GLY A 242 -7.43 27.38 32.80
C GLY A 242 -8.46 26.29 33.11
N LEU A 243 -8.46 25.21 32.36
CA LEU A 243 -9.33 24.05 32.55
C LEU A 243 -8.59 22.93 33.30
N ILE A 244 -9.34 22.09 34.00
CA ILE A 244 -8.83 20.83 34.53
C ILE A 244 -8.98 19.75 33.43
N ALA A 245 -7.90 19.07 33.09
CA ALA A 245 -7.88 18.00 32.12
C ALA A 245 -7.84 16.64 32.86
N ILE A 246 -8.85 15.81 32.66
CA ILE A 246 -9.01 14.51 33.30
C ILE A 246 -9.02 13.39 32.27
N GLU A 247 -8.16 12.41 32.45
CA GLU A 247 -8.12 11.18 31.67
C GLU A 247 -8.30 10.01 32.64
N PRO A 248 -9.51 9.45 32.75
CA PRO A 248 -9.75 8.32 33.63
C PRO A 248 -9.01 7.06 33.13
N ASP A 249 -8.16 6.48 34.01
CA ASP A 249 -7.34 5.30 33.66
C ASP A 249 -8.15 4.13 33.11
N GLU A 250 -9.34 3.89 33.67
CA GLU A 250 -10.23 2.82 33.24
C GLU A 250 -10.81 3.05 31.82
N TRP A 251 -10.92 4.30 31.38
CA TRP A 251 -11.40 4.64 30.05
C TRP A 251 -10.30 4.47 29.01
N ALA A 252 -9.08 4.88 29.34
CA ALA A 252 -7.91 4.71 28.50
C ALA A 252 -7.61 3.22 28.23
N ALA A 253 -7.76 2.38 29.25
CA ALA A 253 -7.59 0.93 29.11
C ALA A 253 -8.63 0.28 28.18
N ALA A 254 -9.87 0.79 28.17
CA ALA A 254 -10.93 0.29 27.31
C ALA A 254 -10.77 0.69 25.82
N GLU A 255 -10.04 1.78 25.54
CA GLU A 255 -9.73 2.23 24.18
C GLU A 255 -8.50 1.50 23.58
N ALA A 256 -7.62 0.98 24.43
CA ALA A 256 -6.39 0.28 24.02
C ALA A 256 -6.62 -1.24 23.77
N ALA A 257 -7.76 -1.79 24.14
CA ALA A 257 -8.14 -3.20 23.99
C ALA A 257 -8.96 -3.46 22.72
#